data_926260dfcec92232d9ef16f02fe1d43d
#
_entry.id   926260dfcec92232d9ef16f02fe1d43d
#
_cell.length_a   1.000
_cell.length_b   1.000
_cell.length_c   1.000
_cell.angle_alpha   90.00
_cell.angle_beta   90.00
_cell.angle_gamma   90.00
#
_symmetry.space_group_name_H-M   'P 1'
#
loop_
_entity.id
_entity.type
_entity.pdbx_description
1 polymer ?
#
loop_
_entity_poly.entity_id
_entity_poly.type
_entity_poly.pdbx_seq_one_letter_code
_entity_poly.pdbx_strand_id
1 'polypeptide(L)'
;VALKTARAGIKSAGRDDLLLVTLDRGTTVAGVFTRSATASAPVQWSRKVAASGKARAILINSGNANTFTGAQGVTDVRSTAGMASRTAGCRPGDVLIASTGVIGEPLPVNRMQNALSRMQSSRRAASWLDAARAIGTTDTYPKGAMRRTCIGDTEVSLCGIAKGAGMIAPDMATMLAFIFTDAKLPAPVLRALLKEGIRTSFNCITVDSDTSTSDTVLLAATGQAANRSPQSVTAPQLKAFRAALKELLTDLAIQVVRDGEGASKFITVDVSGAASSAEARKAALAIANSPLVKTAIAGEDANWGRIIMAVGKSGARLFQHRLAISIGGITITDGGERVPSYDEDEVTTHLKGTDISIAVDLGVGRSRSRVCTCDLTHDYIRINADYRT
;
A
#
# COMPACT_ATOMS: atom_id res chain seq x y z
N VAL A 1 -2.34 -11.85 18.72
CA VAL A 1 -2.31 -10.40 18.47
C VAL A 1 -3.45 -9.75 19.25
N ALA A 2 -3.18 -8.71 20.05
CA ALA A 2 -4.20 -7.91 20.73
C ALA A 2 -4.22 -6.48 20.19
N LEU A 3 -5.41 -5.93 20.00
CA LEU A 3 -5.63 -4.60 19.43
C LEU A 3 -6.28 -3.68 20.46
N LYS A 4 -5.79 -2.45 20.56
CA LYS A 4 -6.41 -1.37 21.33
C LYS A 4 -6.39 -0.09 20.52
N THR A 5 -7.52 0.62 20.47
CA THR A 5 -7.61 1.94 19.85
C THR A 5 -7.98 2.99 20.87
N ALA A 6 -7.59 4.22 20.63
CA ALA A 6 -8.00 5.37 21.44
C ALA A 6 -7.99 6.65 20.62
N ARG A 7 -8.79 7.60 21.07
CA ARG A 7 -8.74 8.98 20.59
C ARG A 7 -7.68 9.75 21.38
N ALA A 8 -6.59 10.11 20.71
CA ALA A 8 -5.56 11.01 21.27
C ALA A 8 -5.87 12.48 20.95
N GLY A 9 -6.72 12.75 19.96
CA GLY A 9 -7.07 14.10 19.49
C GLY A 9 -5.96 14.71 18.64
N ILE A 10 -5.21 13.89 17.90
CA ILE A 10 -4.23 14.32 16.92
C ILE A 10 -4.98 14.84 15.70
N LYS A 11 -6.06 14.13 15.31
CA LYS A 11 -6.98 14.51 14.26
C LYS A 11 -8.25 15.12 14.85
N SER A 12 -8.78 16.17 14.23
CA SER A 12 -9.96 16.90 14.71
C SER A 12 -11.28 16.13 14.66
N ALA A 13 -11.36 15.07 13.89
CA ALA A 13 -12.59 14.42 13.42
C ALA A 13 -13.33 13.51 14.42
N GLY A 14 -13.12 13.60 15.71
CA GLY A 14 -13.97 12.87 16.70
C GLY A 14 -13.83 11.33 16.73
N ARG A 15 -12.92 10.75 15.95
CA ARG A 15 -12.66 9.31 15.84
C ARG A 15 -11.35 8.91 16.53
N ASP A 16 -11.16 7.60 16.74
CA ASP A 16 -9.88 7.07 17.21
C ASP A 16 -8.78 7.37 16.17
N ASP A 17 -7.62 7.81 16.64
CA ASP A 17 -6.47 8.22 15.85
C ASP A 17 -5.16 7.60 16.35
N LEU A 18 -5.27 6.66 17.29
CA LEU A 18 -4.18 5.89 17.85
C LEU A 18 -4.54 4.41 17.92
N LEU A 19 -3.67 3.55 17.36
CA LEU A 19 -3.77 2.10 17.43
C LEU A 19 -2.51 1.53 18.07
N LEU A 20 -2.67 0.70 19.09
CA LEU A 20 -1.63 -0.13 19.66
C LEU A 20 -1.92 -1.60 19.37
N VAL A 21 -1.00 -2.24 18.66
CA VAL A 21 -1.00 -3.68 18.41
C VAL A 21 0.03 -4.32 19.35
N THR A 22 -0.41 -5.23 20.20
CA THR A 22 0.49 -6.04 21.04
C THR A 22 0.68 -7.41 20.40
N LEU A 23 1.93 -7.82 20.25
CA LEU A 23 2.34 -9.07 19.61
C LEU A 23 2.80 -10.09 20.66
N ASP A 24 2.51 -11.36 20.39
CA ASP A 24 2.93 -12.47 21.24
C ASP A 24 4.46 -12.58 21.32
N ARG A 25 4.97 -13.16 22.41
CA ARG A 25 6.40 -13.43 22.54
C ARG A 25 6.85 -14.39 21.45
N GLY A 26 8.00 -14.09 20.84
CA GLY A 26 8.54 -14.88 19.74
C GLY A 26 8.05 -14.49 18.35
N THR A 27 7.14 -13.50 18.24
CA THR A 27 6.69 -12.97 16.94
C THR A 27 7.89 -12.50 16.11
N THR A 28 7.99 -13.01 14.89
CA THR A 28 8.93 -12.53 13.89
C THR A 28 8.28 -11.43 13.05
N VAL A 29 9.08 -10.45 12.64
CA VAL A 29 8.61 -9.33 11.83
C VAL A 29 9.49 -9.08 10.63
N ALA A 30 8.87 -8.61 9.56
CA ALA A 30 9.53 -8.01 8.41
C ALA A 30 8.89 -6.66 8.11
N GLY A 31 9.69 -5.71 7.66
CA GLY A 31 9.22 -4.38 7.27
C GLY A 31 9.81 -3.96 5.94
N VAL A 32 9.02 -3.27 5.16
CA VAL A 32 9.44 -2.55 3.96
C VAL A 32 8.97 -1.11 4.10
N PHE A 33 9.84 -0.15 3.77
CA PHE A 33 9.67 1.26 4.12
C PHE A 33 9.99 2.16 2.94
N THR A 34 9.42 3.34 2.91
CA THR A 34 9.67 4.36 1.89
C THR A 34 11.16 4.55 1.61
N ARG A 35 11.48 4.86 0.36
CA ARG A 35 12.83 5.24 -0.09
C ARG A 35 13.03 6.74 -0.18
N SER A 36 12.03 7.52 0.23
CA SER A 36 12.13 8.97 0.26
C SER A 36 13.39 9.42 1.00
N ALA A 37 14.11 10.38 0.44
CA ALA A 37 15.26 11.02 1.10
C ALA A 37 14.84 11.79 2.37
N THR A 38 13.55 12.15 2.46
CA THR A 38 12.92 12.82 3.60
C THR A 38 12.12 11.86 4.48
N ALA A 39 12.54 10.59 4.56
CA ALA A 39 11.87 9.57 5.37
C ALA A 39 11.68 10.03 6.82
N SER A 40 10.46 9.85 7.34
CA SER A 40 10.04 10.30 8.68
C SER A 40 10.85 9.66 9.83
N ALA A 41 10.86 10.30 10.98
CA ALA A 41 11.51 9.75 12.17
C ALA A 41 10.91 8.39 12.60
N PRO A 42 9.59 8.15 12.55
CA PRO A 42 8.99 6.83 12.73
C PRO A 42 9.52 5.76 11.78
N VAL A 43 9.68 6.08 10.50
CA VAL A 43 10.23 5.16 9.49
C VAL A 43 11.68 4.79 9.82
N GLN A 44 12.51 5.79 10.16
CA GLN A 44 13.92 5.57 10.52
C GLN A 44 14.06 4.69 11.79
N TRP A 45 13.21 4.91 12.77
CA TRP A 45 13.11 4.09 13.97
C TRP A 45 12.70 2.66 13.65
N SER A 46 11.57 2.49 12.97
CA SER A 46 10.98 1.18 12.69
C SER A 46 11.84 0.33 11.75
N ARG A 47 12.59 0.96 10.84
CA ARG A 47 13.59 0.27 10.01
C ARG A 47 14.67 -0.40 10.86
N LYS A 48 15.15 0.27 11.93
CA LYS A 48 16.12 -0.31 12.89
C LYS A 48 15.53 -1.45 13.68
N VAL A 49 14.31 -1.29 14.19
CA VAL A 49 13.62 -2.34 14.95
C VAL A 49 13.36 -3.57 14.06
N ALA A 50 12.79 -3.37 12.88
CA ALA A 50 12.47 -4.46 11.94
C ALA A 50 13.72 -5.22 11.43
N ALA A 51 14.89 -4.58 11.43
CA ALA A 51 16.15 -5.25 11.08
C ALA A 51 16.51 -6.40 12.02
N SER A 52 16.08 -6.32 13.29
CA SER A 52 16.26 -7.42 14.27
C SER A 52 15.43 -8.66 13.94
N GLY A 53 14.40 -8.53 13.11
CA GLY A 53 13.45 -9.59 12.77
C GLY A 53 12.46 -9.92 13.89
N LYS A 54 12.38 -9.14 14.96
CA LYS A 54 11.50 -9.36 16.11
C LYS A 54 10.84 -8.05 16.56
N ALA A 55 9.61 -8.13 17.04
CA ALA A 55 8.91 -7.03 17.71
C ALA A 55 7.89 -7.56 18.71
N ARG A 56 7.44 -6.68 19.61
CA ARG A 56 6.45 -6.97 20.65
C ARG A 56 5.26 -6.03 20.59
N ALA A 57 5.40 -4.91 19.92
CA ALA A 57 4.30 -3.98 19.71
C ALA A 57 4.48 -3.17 18.42
N ILE A 58 3.36 -2.66 17.91
CA ILE A 58 3.30 -1.67 16.85
C ILE A 58 2.41 -0.54 17.36
N LEU A 59 2.93 0.68 17.39
CA LEU A 59 2.15 1.89 17.68
C LEU A 59 1.94 2.66 16.38
N ILE A 60 0.69 2.94 16.05
CA ILE A 60 0.32 3.68 14.84
C ILE A 60 -0.49 4.90 15.25
N ASN A 61 -0.15 6.08 14.70
CA ASN A 61 -1.01 7.25 14.82
C ASN A 61 -1.38 7.81 13.44
N SER A 62 -2.60 8.33 13.34
CA SER A 62 -3.07 9.12 12.22
C SER A 62 -3.23 10.60 12.59
N GLY A 63 -3.14 11.50 11.59
CA GLY A 63 -3.29 12.95 11.75
C GLY A 63 -1.98 13.74 11.79
N ASN A 64 -0.85 13.11 12.14
CA ASN A 64 0.48 13.74 12.15
C ASN A 64 1.52 12.71 11.70
N ALA A 65 2.35 13.06 10.72
CA ALA A 65 3.35 12.16 10.14
C ALA A 65 4.67 12.11 10.93
N ASN A 66 4.91 13.04 11.83
CA ASN A 66 6.18 13.27 12.51
C ASN A 66 7.36 13.28 11.53
N THR A 67 7.19 14.07 10.48
CA THR A 67 8.14 14.21 9.37
C THR A 67 8.63 15.64 9.29
N PHE A 68 9.92 15.80 9.02
CA PHE A 68 10.58 17.11 8.89
C PHE A 68 10.46 17.97 10.15
N THR A 69 10.54 17.30 11.31
CA THR A 69 10.44 17.90 12.65
C THR A 69 11.79 17.98 13.39
N GLY A 70 12.89 17.78 12.66
CA GLY A 70 14.26 17.89 13.17
C GLY A 70 14.59 16.91 14.30
N ALA A 71 15.46 17.32 15.20
CA ALA A 71 15.88 16.53 16.37
C ALA A 71 14.70 16.22 17.33
N GLN A 72 13.72 17.13 17.39
CA GLN A 72 12.53 16.93 18.23
C GLN A 72 11.74 15.72 17.78
N GLY A 73 11.53 15.52 16.47
CA GLY A 73 10.81 14.35 15.96
C GLY A 73 11.46 13.00 16.31
N VAL A 74 12.80 12.96 16.37
CA VAL A 74 13.54 11.78 16.84
C VAL A 74 13.30 11.55 18.34
N THR A 75 13.30 12.61 19.14
CA THR A 75 12.99 12.57 20.57
C THR A 75 11.58 12.10 20.81
N ASP A 76 10.62 12.59 20.04
CA ASP A 76 9.21 12.23 20.12
C ASP A 76 8.98 10.74 19.80
N VAL A 77 9.67 10.20 18.79
CA VAL A 77 9.62 8.75 18.50
C VAL A 77 10.15 7.92 19.65
N ARG A 78 11.28 8.31 20.28
CA ARG A 78 11.82 7.59 21.44
C ARG A 78 10.86 7.64 22.62
N SER A 79 10.26 8.80 22.88
CA SER A 79 9.30 9.02 23.94
C SER A 79 8.04 8.15 23.74
N THR A 80 7.46 8.19 22.54
CA THR A 80 6.27 7.40 22.20
C THR A 80 6.54 5.89 22.20
N ALA A 81 7.73 5.44 21.75
CA ALA A 81 8.17 4.05 21.88
C ALA A 81 8.25 3.61 23.36
N GLY A 82 8.80 4.46 24.23
CA GLY A 82 8.85 4.22 25.67
C GLY A 82 7.47 4.12 26.32
N MET A 83 6.53 4.96 25.90
CA MET A 83 5.15 4.91 26.39
C MET A 83 4.42 3.64 25.93
N ALA A 84 4.49 3.33 24.64
CA ALA A 84 3.88 2.14 24.07
C ALA A 84 4.46 0.86 24.66
N SER A 85 5.77 0.83 24.94
CA SER A 85 6.44 -0.33 25.54
C SER A 85 5.93 -0.64 26.95
N ARG A 86 5.66 0.40 27.77
CA ARG A 86 5.05 0.23 29.09
C ARG A 86 3.65 -0.35 29.00
N THR A 87 2.83 0.18 28.07
CA THR A 87 1.46 -0.32 27.84
C THR A 87 1.44 -1.75 27.33
N ALA A 88 2.41 -2.14 26.48
CA ALA A 88 2.51 -3.47 25.90
C ALA A 88 3.33 -4.48 26.72
N GLY A 89 3.98 -4.05 27.81
CA GLY A 89 4.81 -4.93 28.64
C GLY A 89 6.05 -5.44 27.92
N CYS A 90 6.79 -4.56 27.21
CA CYS A 90 7.98 -4.90 26.44
C CYS A 90 9.08 -3.82 26.54
N ARG A 91 10.20 -3.99 25.85
CA ARG A 91 11.25 -2.97 25.79
C ARG A 91 10.93 -1.93 24.70
N PRO A 92 11.35 -0.66 24.83
CA PRO A 92 11.17 0.35 23.79
C PRO A 92 11.73 -0.07 22.41
N GLY A 93 12.87 -0.75 22.40
CA GLY A 93 13.51 -1.27 21.17
C GLY A 93 12.76 -2.43 20.50
N ASP A 94 11.70 -2.96 21.12
CA ASP A 94 10.84 -3.98 20.56
C ASP A 94 9.51 -3.39 20.00
N VAL A 95 9.38 -2.03 19.96
CA VAL A 95 8.20 -1.31 19.48
C VAL A 95 8.47 -0.73 18.10
N LEU A 96 7.67 -1.15 17.13
CA LEU A 96 7.59 -0.52 15.81
C LEU A 96 6.64 0.68 15.88
N ILE A 97 6.95 1.76 15.16
CA ILE A 97 6.13 2.97 15.11
C ILE A 97 5.83 3.32 13.65
N ALA A 98 4.59 3.66 13.37
CA ALA A 98 4.16 4.22 12.11
C ALA A 98 3.28 5.45 12.35
N SER A 99 3.52 6.52 11.59
CA SER A 99 2.78 7.77 11.70
C SER A 99 2.36 8.26 10.32
N THR A 100 1.18 8.83 10.22
CA THR A 100 0.65 9.36 8.96
C THR A 100 -0.20 10.60 9.20
N GLY A 101 -0.21 11.54 8.24
CA GLY A 101 -0.96 12.78 8.32
C GLY A 101 -0.10 13.99 7.96
N VAL A 102 -0.33 15.12 8.61
CA VAL A 102 0.33 16.39 8.31
C VAL A 102 1.84 16.31 8.51
N ILE A 103 2.58 16.87 7.56
CA ILE A 103 4.05 16.99 7.54
C ILE A 103 4.45 18.37 8.09
N GLY A 104 5.56 18.41 8.85
CA GLY A 104 6.16 19.66 9.34
C GLY A 104 5.57 20.16 10.67
N GLU A 105 4.54 19.51 11.19
CA GLU A 105 3.95 19.85 12.48
C GLU A 105 4.52 19.00 13.64
N PRO A 106 4.78 19.59 14.81
CA PRO A 106 5.22 18.85 16.00
C PRO A 106 4.20 17.77 16.41
N LEU A 107 4.71 16.60 16.78
CA LEU A 107 3.85 15.52 17.27
C LEU A 107 3.31 15.86 18.68
N PRO A 108 1.99 15.80 18.93
CA PRO A 108 1.41 16.10 20.24
C PRO A 108 1.60 14.94 21.24
N VAL A 109 2.85 14.72 21.66
CA VAL A 109 3.29 13.58 22.50
C VAL A 109 2.48 13.45 23.79
N ASN A 110 2.16 14.57 24.45
CA ASN A 110 1.36 14.57 25.69
C ASN A 110 -0.05 14.00 25.48
N ARG A 111 -0.68 14.31 24.33
CA ARG A 111 -2.00 13.75 23.99
C ARG A 111 -1.91 12.24 23.77
N MET A 112 -0.86 11.77 23.11
CA MET A 112 -0.60 10.33 22.93
C MET A 112 -0.35 9.62 24.27
N GLN A 113 0.40 10.25 25.17
CA GLN A 113 0.64 9.72 26.52
C GLN A 113 -0.68 9.47 27.26
N ASN A 114 -1.56 10.47 27.29
CA ASN A 114 -2.87 10.36 27.95
C ASN A 114 -3.73 9.25 27.31
N ALA A 115 -3.70 9.10 25.99
CA ALA A 115 -4.41 8.04 25.28
C ALA A 115 -3.85 6.65 25.61
N LEU A 116 -2.54 6.48 25.61
CA LEU A 116 -1.88 5.21 25.98
C LEU A 116 -2.13 4.81 27.43
N SER A 117 -2.17 5.77 28.35
CA SER A 117 -2.53 5.51 29.76
C SER A 117 -3.97 5.01 29.89
N ARG A 118 -4.92 5.58 29.13
CA ARG A 118 -6.31 5.06 29.07
C ARG A 118 -6.37 3.67 28.46
N MET A 119 -5.58 3.39 27.40
CA MET A 119 -5.51 2.05 26.82
C MET A 119 -4.98 1.01 27.82
N GLN A 120 -4.02 1.40 28.68
CA GLN A 120 -3.44 0.50 29.67
C GLN A 120 -4.49 0.04 30.70
N SER A 121 -5.30 0.96 31.15
CA SER A 121 -6.37 0.67 32.13
C SER A 121 -7.62 0.02 31.51
N SER A 122 -7.81 0.17 30.19
CA SER A 122 -8.98 -0.38 29.49
C SER A 122 -8.83 -1.88 29.26
N ARG A 123 -9.91 -2.63 29.58
CA ARG A 123 -10.05 -4.05 29.21
C ARG A 123 -10.69 -4.25 27.84
N ARG A 124 -11.17 -3.20 27.20
CA ARG A 124 -11.83 -3.27 25.89
C ARG A 124 -10.80 -3.59 24.80
N ALA A 125 -10.98 -4.70 24.10
CA ALA A 125 -10.27 -5.01 22.88
C ALA A 125 -10.91 -4.27 21.71
N ALA A 126 -10.10 -3.82 20.76
CA ALA A 126 -10.57 -3.29 19.48
C ALA A 126 -10.74 -4.42 18.47
N SER A 127 -11.70 -4.27 17.57
CA SER A 127 -11.83 -5.13 16.38
C SER A 127 -10.83 -4.74 15.28
N TRP A 128 -10.67 -5.61 14.29
CA TRP A 128 -9.90 -5.27 13.08
C TRP A 128 -10.47 -4.07 12.33
N LEU A 129 -11.80 -3.93 12.37
CA LEU A 129 -12.48 -2.78 11.77
C LEU A 129 -12.15 -1.47 12.51
N ASP A 130 -12.13 -1.48 13.85
CA ASP A 130 -11.72 -0.34 14.66
C ASP A 130 -10.26 0.03 14.39
N ALA A 131 -9.38 -0.98 14.27
CA ALA A 131 -7.98 -0.78 13.94
C ALA A 131 -7.81 -0.14 12.55
N ALA A 132 -8.52 -0.63 11.52
CA ALA A 132 -8.47 -0.07 10.18
C ALA A 132 -8.99 1.38 10.14
N ARG A 133 -10.05 1.70 10.91
CA ARG A 133 -10.56 3.07 11.04
C ARG A 133 -9.57 4.01 11.72
N ALA A 134 -8.88 3.54 12.76
CA ALA A 134 -7.96 4.37 13.55
C ALA A 134 -6.72 4.81 12.77
N ILE A 135 -6.28 4.04 11.76
CA ILE A 135 -5.11 4.37 10.96
C ILE A 135 -5.41 5.23 9.73
N GLY A 136 -6.68 5.38 9.33
CA GLY A 136 -7.10 6.14 8.16
C GLY A 136 -6.88 7.65 8.31
N THR A 137 -6.69 8.37 7.20
CA THR A 137 -6.59 9.83 7.13
C THR A 137 -7.71 10.43 6.28
N THR A 138 -7.54 10.52 4.98
CA THR A 138 -8.54 10.93 3.99
C THR A 138 -9.38 9.77 3.47
N ASP A 139 -9.07 8.57 3.94
CA ASP A 139 -9.77 7.34 3.57
C ASP A 139 -11.29 7.47 3.79
N THR A 140 -12.09 7.09 2.79
CA THR A 140 -13.55 7.15 2.87
C THR A 140 -14.12 5.89 3.52
N TYR A 141 -13.39 4.77 3.48
CA TYR A 141 -13.74 3.52 4.15
C TYR A 141 -12.51 2.78 4.71
N PRO A 142 -12.69 1.98 5.77
CA PRO A 142 -11.62 1.17 6.34
C PRO A 142 -11.27 0.00 5.41
N LYS A 143 -9.97 -0.25 5.19
CA LYS A 143 -9.48 -1.28 4.28
C LYS A 143 -8.94 -2.47 5.05
N GLY A 144 -9.40 -3.66 4.68
CA GLY A 144 -8.98 -4.90 5.31
C GLY A 144 -9.21 -6.12 4.43
N ALA A 145 -8.40 -7.16 4.65
CA ALA A 145 -8.51 -8.42 3.95
C ALA A 145 -8.10 -9.58 4.85
N MET A 146 -8.65 -10.75 4.61
CA MET A 146 -8.33 -11.98 5.32
C MET A 146 -8.24 -13.16 4.34
N ARG A 147 -7.30 -14.07 4.61
CA ARG A 147 -7.17 -15.34 3.86
C ARG A 147 -6.89 -16.47 4.84
N ARG A 148 -7.39 -17.67 4.51
CA ARG A 148 -6.98 -18.91 5.13
C ARG A 148 -6.27 -19.75 4.09
N THR A 149 -5.22 -20.43 4.50
CA THR A 149 -4.37 -21.25 3.63
C THR A 149 -3.63 -22.31 4.45
N CYS A 150 -2.77 -23.09 3.80
CA CYS A 150 -1.96 -24.08 4.50
C CYS A 150 -0.46 -23.85 4.29
N ILE A 151 0.32 -24.25 5.29
CA ILE A 151 1.78 -24.49 5.19
C ILE A 151 2.02 -25.98 5.46
N GLY A 152 2.31 -26.75 4.40
CA GLY A 152 2.18 -28.20 4.46
C GLY A 152 0.72 -28.56 4.73
N ASP A 153 0.50 -29.40 5.74
CA ASP A 153 -0.84 -29.83 6.17
C ASP A 153 -1.47 -28.96 7.27
N THR A 154 -0.77 -27.90 7.68
CA THR A 154 -1.23 -27.03 8.77
C THR A 154 -1.98 -25.81 8.23
N GLU A 155 -3.24 -25.65 8.62
CA GLU A 155 -4.01 -24.43 8.32
C GLU A 155 -3.41 -23.23 9.05
N VAL A 156 -3.30 -22.11 8.33
CA VAL A 156 -2.82 -20.83 8.83
C VAL A 156 -3.70 -19.70 8.32
N SER A 157 -3.77 -18.62 9.09
CA SER A 157 -4.54 -17.43 8.75
C SER A 157 -3.63 -16.26 8.41
N LEU A 158 -4.10 -15.42 7.49
CA LEU A 158 -3.54 -14.13 7.14
C LEU A 158 -4.61 -13.07 7.32
N CYS A 159 -4.30 -12.00 8.03
CA CYS A 159 -5.17 -10.84 8.19
C CYS A 159 -4.36 -9.58 7.92
N GLY A 160 -4.93 -8.62 7.19
CA GLY A 160 -4.26 -7.37 6.87
C GLY A 160 -5.22 -6.19 6.94
N ILE A 161 -4.70 -5.04 7.37
CA ILE A 161 -5.35 -3.74 7.28
C ILE A 161 -4.44 -2.77 6.54
N ALA A 162 -5.03 -1.83 5.81
CA ALA A 162 -4.29 -0.79 5.10
C ALA A 162 -5.00 0.56 5.18
N LYS A 163 -4.26 1.63 4.92
CA LYS A 163 -4.77 2.98 4.72
C LYS A 163 -4.05 3.65 3.56
N GLY A 164 -4.74 4.55 2.92
CA GLY A 164 -4.25 5.42 1.86
C GLY A 164 -5.34 5.74 0.86
N ALA A 165 -5.37 6.99 0.39
CA ALA A 165 -6.28 7.51 -0.61
C ALA A 165 -5.60 8.55 -1.51
N GLY A 166 -4.63 9.31 -1.00
CA GLY A 166 -3.78 10.25 -1.74
C GLY A 166 -2.31 10.12 -1.38
N MET A 167 -1.44 10.78 -2.14
CA MET A 167 0.02 10.66 -2.09
C MET A 167 0.44 9.20 -2.27
N ILE A 168 -0.09 8.51 -3.31
CA ILE A 168 0.15 7.09 -3.61
C ILE A 168 0.92 6.96 -4.91
N ALA A 169 2.21 6.57 -4.83
CA ALA A 169 3.04 6.26 -5.99
C ALA A 169 3.96 5.05 -5.73
N PRO A 170 4.32 4.29 -6.78
CA PRO A 170 5.21 3.14 -6.64
C PRO A 170 6.61 3.54 -6.18
N ASP A 171 7.31 2.59 -5.65
CA ASP A 171 8.65 2.57 -5.08
C ASP A 171 8.66 2.62 -3.55
N MET A 172 7.75 1.85 -2.97
CA MET A 172 7.40 1.81 -1.54
C MET A 172 6.62 3.08 -1.13
N ALA A 173 5.50 3.28 -1.84
CA ALA A 173 4.67 4.47 -1.81
C ALA A 173 3.66 4.54 -0.67
N THR A 174 3.12 5.70 -0.47
CA THR A 174 2.32 6.32 0.59
C THR A 174 1.15 5.49 1.08
N MET A 175 1.46 4.46 1.82
CA MET A 175 0.43 3.74 2.54
C MET A 175 1.00 3.18 3.83
N LEU A 176 0.14 2.93 4.75
CA LEU A 176 0.43 2.05 5.87
C LEU A 176 -0.32 0.74 5.64
N ALA A 177 0.38 -0.38 5.71
CA ALA A 177 -0.24 -1.70 5.72
C ALA A 177 0.39 -2.59 6.79
N PHE A 178 -0.46 -3.26 7.52
CA PHE A 178 -0.07 -4.13 8.61
C PHE A 178 -0.70 -5.50 8.39
N ILE A 179 0.15 -6.50 8.17
CA ILE A 179 -0.25 -7.87 7.87
C ILE A 179 0.18 -8.77 9.01
N PHE A 180 -0.68 -9.66 9.42
CA PHE A 180 -0.48 -10.58 10.52
C PHE A 180 -0.79 -12.01 10.10
N THR A 181 -0.02 -12.96 10.60
CA THR A 181 -0.29 -14.39 10.43
C THR A 181 0.05 -15.13 11.73
N ASP A 182 -0.67 -16.21 11.98
CA ASP A 182 -0.36 -17.17 13.05
C ASP A 182 0.75 -18.14 12.67
N ALA A 183 1.15 -18.20 11.40
CA ALA A 183 2.19 -19.06 10.89
C ALA A 183 3.54 -18.90 11.63
N LYS A 184 4.27 -20.00 11.79
CA LYS A 184 5.65 -20.03 12.30
C LYS A 184 6.62 -19.87 11.13
N LEU A 185 7.16 -18.65 10.95
CA LEU A 185 8.04 -18.28 9.85
C LEU A 185 9.32 -17.61 10.38
N PRO A 186 10.52 -18.06 9.98
CA PRO A 186 11.78 -17.38 10.33
C PRO A 186 11.85 -15.98 9.69
N ALA A 187 12.45 -15.01 10.36
CA ALA A 187 12.54 -13.64 9.90
C ALA A 187 13.16 -13.47 8.49
N PRO A 188 14.19 -14.22 8.06
CA PRO A 188 14.70 -14.15 6.69
C PRO A 188 13.66 -14.59 5.65
N VAL A 189 12.93 -15.68 5.93
CA VAL A 189 11.86 -16.16 5.04
C VAL A 189 10.73 -15.14 4.97
N LEU A 190 10.30 -14.62 6.12
CA LEU A 190 9.26 -13.61 6.21
C LEU A 190 9.62 -12.34 5.42
N ARG A 191 10.87 -11.90 5.51
CA ARG A 191 11.38 -10.73 4.75
C ARG A 191 11.37 -10.98 3.24
N ALA A 192 11.76 -12.19 2.80
CA ALA A 192 11.74 -12.54 1.39
C ALA A 192 10.32 -12.60 0.83
N LEU A 193 9.39 -13.22 1.58
CA LEU A 193 7.95 -13.27 1.25
C LEU A 193 7.34 -11.88 1.09
N LEU A 194 7.59 -10.99 2.07
CA LEU A 194 7.08 -9.62 2.02
C LEU A 194 7.63 -8.86 0.82
N LYS A 195 8.94 -8.92 0.58
CA LYS A 195 9.60 -8.25 -0.56
C LYS A 195 9.06 -8.73 -1.90
N GLU A 196 8.85 -10.04 -2.04
CA GLU A 196 8.27 -10.64 -3.25
C GLU A 196 6.82 -10.17 -3.46
N GLY A 197 5.99 -10.23 -2.42
CA GLY A 197 4.59 -9.85 -2.46
C GLY A 197 4.37 -8.38 -2.83
N ILE A 198 5.13 -7.47 -2.22
CA ILE A 198 5.01 -6.03 -2.47
C ILE A 198 5.38 -5.67 -3.91
N ARG A 199 6.33 -6.36 -4.52
CA ARG A 199 6.76 -6.09 -5.89
C ARG A 199 5.63 -6.18 -6.91
N THR A 200 4.63 -7.02 -6.66
CA THR A 200 3.50 -7.29 -7.57
C THR A 200 2.15 -6.80 -7.03
N SER A 201 2.14 -6.07 -5.91
CA SER A 201 0.95 -5.48 -5.29
C SER A 201 1.14 -3.97 -5.09
N PHE A 202 1.56 -3.54 -3.91
CA PHE A 202 1.72 -2.13 -3.58
C PHE A 202 2.71 -1.35 -4.46
N ASN A 203 3.73 -2.00 -5.03
CA ASN A 203 4.60 -1.36 -6.03
C ASN A 203 3.99 -1.30 -7.44
N CYS A 204 2.77 -1.77 -7.62
CA CYS A 204 2.05 -1.75 -8.88
C CYS A 204 0.72 -0.98 -8.78
N ILE A 205 0.66 0.00 -7.89
CA ILE A 205 -0.48 0.92 -7.78
C ILE A 205 0.01 2.36 -7.75
N THR A 206 -0.84 3.29 -8.22
CA THR A 206 -0.61 4.73 -8.08
C THR A 206 -1.95 5.47 -8.06
N VAL A 207 -2.00 6.61 -7.37
CA VAL A 207 -3.14 7.54 -7.41
C VAL A 207 -2.72 8.85 -8.08
N ASP A 208 -1.65 9.47 -7.62
CA ASP A 208 -1.22 10.83 -7.99
C ASP A 208 0.27 10.96 -8.31
N SER A 209 1.00 9.85 -8.41
CA SER A 209 2.45 9.81 -8.65
C SER A 209 3.34 10.37 -7.53
N ASP A 210 2.79 10.74 -6.37
CA ASP A 210 3.55 11.31 -5.28
C ASP A 210 3.96 10.27 -4.24
N THR A 211 5.28 10.21 -3.93
CA THR A 211 5.84 9.28 -2.95
C THR A 211 5.89 9.91 -1.56
N SER A 212 5.40 9.19 -0.54
CA SER A 212 5.38 9.70 0.83
C SER A 212 6.68 9.51 1.59
N THR A 213 6.75 10.27 2.66
CA THR A 213 7.80 10.20 3.68
C THR A 213 7.57 9.11 4.73
N SER A 214 6.39 8.47 4.75
CA SER A 214 5.93 7.66 5.90
C SER A 214 5.60 6.21 5.55
N ASP A 215 5.73 5.78 4.29
CA ASP A 215 5.33 4.45 3.85
C ASP A 215 5.93 3.34 4.68
N THR A 216 5.05 2.47 5.12
CA THR A 216 5.42 1.34 5.98
C THR A 216 4.51 0.16 5.70
N VAL A 217 5.10 -0.95 5.28
CA VAL A 217 4.43 -2.26 5.24
C VAL A 217 5.10 -3.19 6.23
N LEU A 218 4.35 -3.68 7.18
CA LEU A 218 4.82 -4.64 8.19
C LEU A 218 4.11 -5.98 8.02
N LEU A 219 4.86 -7.05 8.10
CA LEU A 219 4.35 -8.42 8.18
C LEU A 219 4.85 -9.05 9.48
N ALA A 220 3.91 -9.47 10.34
CA ALA A 220 4.19 -10.09 11.62
C ALA A 220 3.68 -11.54 11.62
N ALA A 221 4.53 -12.49 11.99
CA ALA A 221 4.20 -13.90 12.13
C ALA A 221 4.35 -14.32 13.59
N THR A 222 3.22 -14.61 14.24
CA THR A 222 3.17 -14.87 15.70
C THR A 222 3.69 -16.27 16.07
N GLY A 223 3.71 -17.19 15.13
CA GLY A 223 4.19 -18.55 15.36
C GLY A 223 3.25 -19.40 16.20
N GLN A 224 1.98 -19.04 16.31
CA GLN A 224 0.96 -19.75 17.09
C GLN A 224 0.44 -21.00 16.37
N ALA A 225 0.53 -21.04 15.05
CA ALA A 225 0.21 -22.24 14.28
C ALA A 225 1.31 -23.31 14.46
N ALA A 226 0.90 -24.56 14.46
CA ALA A 226 1.80 -25.70 14.68
C ALA A 226 2.58 -26.14 13.41
N ASN A 227 2.65 -25.30 12.39
CA ASN A 227 3.33 -25.63 11.15
C ASN A 227 4.84 -25.80 11.35
N ARG A 228 5.42 -26.74 10.60
CA ARG A 228 6.87 -26.89 10.53
C ARG A 228 7.50 -25.61 9.93
N SER A 229 8.50 -25.10 10.63
CA SER A 229 9.20 -23.88 10.21
C SER A 229 9.95 -24.09 8.88
N PRO A 230 9.63 -23.33 7.81
CA PRO A 230 10.30 -23.46 6.52
C PRO A 230 11.71 -22.87 6.58
N GLN A 231 12.66 -23.48 5.88
CA GLN A 231 14.05 -23.01 5.84
C GLN A 231 14.34 -22.03 4.70
N SER A 232 13.47 -21.99 3.69
CA SER A 232 13.62 -21.13 2.50
C SER A 232 12.27 -20.58 2.05
N VAL A 233 12.28 -19.42 1.40
CA VAL A 233 11.11 -18.85 0.73
C VAL A 233 10.59 -19.71 -0.42
N THR A 234 11.48 -20.51 -1.02
CA THR A 234 11.15 -21.41 -2.14
C THR A 234 10.69 -22.81 -1.68
N ALA A 235 10.62 -23.05 -0.35
CA ALA A 235 10.19 -24.34 0.18
C ALA A 235 8.80 -24.72 -0.39
N PRO A 236 8.62 -25.94 -0.94
CA PRO A 236 7.37 -26.35 -1.60
C PRO A 236 6.13 -26.18 -0.72
N GLN A 237 6.27 -26.41 0.58
CA GLN A 237 5.20 -26.24 1.57
C GLN A 237 4.67 -24.80 1.70
N LEU A 238 5.41 -23.80 1.21
CA LEU A 238 5.00 -22.38 1.20
C LEU A 238 4.22 -21.99 -0.06
N LYS A 239 4.02 -22.88 -1.03
CA LYS A 239 3.38 -22.52 -2.32
C LYS A 239 2.00 -21.89 -2.12
N ALA A 240 1.15 -22.54 -1.33
CA ALA A 240 -0.20 -22.03 -1.05
C ALA A 240 -0.16 -20.72 -0.22
N PHE A 241 0.69 -20.66 0.80
CA PHE A 241 0.87 -19.48 1.62
C PHE A 241 1.36 -18.25 0.80
N ARG A 242 2.31 -18.44 -0.12
CA ARG A 242 2.80 -17.40 -1.03
C ARG A 242 1.68 -16.87 -1.92
N ALA A 243 0.84 -17.75 -2.46
CA ALA A 243 -0.30 -17.38 -3.27
C ALA A 243 -1.30 -16.55 -2.45
N ALA A 244 -1.70 -17.03 -1.27
CA ALA A 244 -2.64 -16.36 -0.38
C ALA A 244 -2.10 -14.99 0.12
N LEU A 245 -0.81 -14.89 0.45
CA LEU A 245 -0.17 -13.63 0.83
C LEU A 245 -0.20 -12.63 -0.35
N LYS A 246 0.13 -13.09 -1.55
CA LYS A 246 0.07 -12.25 -2.76
C LYS A 246 -1.36 -11.75 -3.03
N GLU A 247 -2.36 -12.61 -2.91
CA GLU A 247 -3.77 -12.24 -3.08
C GLU A 247 -4.21 -11.20 -2.04
N LEU A 248 -3.86 -11.40 -0.76
CA LEU A 248 -4.18 -10.47 0.31
C LEU A 248 -3.54 -9.10 0.08
N LEU A 249 -2.25 -9.07 -0.29
CA LEU A 249 -1.53 -7.81 -0.56
C LEU A 249 -2.10 -7.10 -1.80
N THR A 250 -2.50 -7.85 -2.83
CA THR A 250 -3.12 -7.30 -4.04
C THR A 250 -4.50 -6.74 -3.74
N ASP A 251 -5.31 -7.44 -2.94
CA ASP A 251 -6.63 -6.99 -2.51
C ASP A 251 -6.54 -5.67 -1.74
N LEU A 252 -5.65 -5.59 -0.73
CA LEU A 252 -5.41 -4.35 0.01
C LEU A 252 -4.92 -3.20 -0.89
N ALA A 253 -4.05 -3.49 -1.85
CA ALA A 253 -3.55 -2.49 -2.79
C ALA A 253 -4.67 -1.96 -3.72
N ILE A 254 -5.55 -2.84 -4.19
CA ILE A 254 -6.73 -2.45 -4.99
C ILE A 254 -7.70 -1.60 -4.16
N GLN A 255 -7.95 -1.95 -2.90
CA GLN A 255 -8.78 -1.14 -2.00
C GLN A 255 -8.25 0.28 -1.83
N VAL A 256 -6.91 0.45 -1.76
CA VAL A 256 -6.26 1.77 -1.69
C VAL A 256 -6.54 2.59 -2.96
N VAL A 257 -6.39 1.99 -4.14
CA VAL A 257 -6.63 2.71 -5.41
C VAL A 257 -8.09 3.05 -5.62
N ARG A 258 -9.00 2.12 -5.28
CA ARG A 258 -10.45 2.36 -5.39
C ARG A 258 -10.95 3.49 -4.50
N ASP A 259 -10.24 3.76 -3.42
CA ASP A 259 -10.48 4.87 -2.50
C ASP A 259 -9.61 6.10 -2.83
N GLY A 260 -9.06 6.17 -4.03
CA GLY A 260 -8.26 7.33 -4.46
C GLY A 260 -9.02 8.63 -4.28
N GLU A 261 -8.36 9.68 -3.76
CA GLU A 261 -8.98 10.98 -3.52
C GLU A 261 -9.66 11.51 -4.79
N GLY A 262 -10.98 11.68 -4.72
CA GLY A 262 -11.79 12.15 -5.84
C GLY A 262 -11.96 11.16 -7.00
N ALA A 263 -11.55 9.90 -6.85
CA ALA A 263 -11.67 8.90 -7.89
C ALA A 263 -13.14 8.52 -8.17
N SER A 264 -13.48 8.39 -9.44
CA SER A 264 -14.77 7.86 -9.90
C SER A 264 -14.61 6.52 -10.61
N LYS A 265 -13.43 6.24 -11.15
CA LYS A 265 -13.13 5.03 -11.94
C LYS A 265 -11.83 4.37 -11.49
N PHE A 266 -11.85 3.05 -11.42
CA PHE A 266 -10.68 2.21 -11.21
C PHE A 266 -10.11 1.80 -12.57
N ILE A 267 -8.80 1.97 -12.75
CA ILE A 267 -8.14 1.73 -14.03
C ILE A 267 -7.09 0.64 -13.86
N THR A 268 -7.16 -0.40 -14.68
CA THR A 268 -6.13 -1.43 -14.81
C THR A 268 -5.34 -1.20 -16.09
N VAL A 269 -4.02 -1.07 -15.97
CA VAL A 269 -3.09 -0.92 -17.10
C VAL A 269 -2.25 -2.18 -17.20
N ASP A 270 -2.50 -2.99 -18.22
CA ASP A 270 -1.76 -4.20 -18.56
C ASP A 270 -0.76 -3.91 -19.68
N VAL A 271 0.52 -4.05 -19.41
CA VAL A 271 1.56 -3.94 -20.45
C VAL A 271 2.20 -5.30 -20.66
N SER A 272 2.21 -5.74 -21.93
CA SER A 272 2.82 -6.97 -22.41
C SER A 272 3.89 -6.68 -23.49
N GLY A 273 4.49 -7.74 -24.02
CA GLY A 273 5.47 -7.61 -25.09
C GLY A 273 6.77 -6.88 -24.73
N ALA A 274 7.07 -6.69 -23.45
CA ALA A 274 8.25 -5.98 -22.98
C ALA A 274 9.50 -6.88 -22.93
N ALA A 275 10.68 -6.27 -22.99
CA ALA A 275 11.96 -6.97 -22.85
C ALA A 275 12.19 -7.52 -21.42
N SER A 276 11.63 -6.87 -20.41
CA SER A 276 11.69 -7.30 -19.01
C SER A 276 10.45 -6.83 -18.25
N SER A 277 10.16 -7.48 -17.11
CA SER A 277 9.06 -7.04 -16.23
C SER A 277 9.28 -5.63 -15.67
N ALA A 278 10.53 -5.18 -15.54
CA ALA A 278 10.86 -3.83 -15.13
C ALA A 278 10.46 -2.81 -16.21
N GLU A 279 10.75 -3.09 -17.49
CA GLU A 279 10.34 -2.23 -18.59
C GLU A 279 8.82 -2.23 -18.79
N ALA A 280 8.17 -3.39 -18.67
CA ALA A 280 6.71 -3.46 -18.69
C ALA A 280 6.08 -2.58 -17.59
N ARG A 281 6.60 -2.68 -16.37
CA ARG A 281 6.13 -1.85 -15.26
C ARG A 281 6.38 -0.37 -15.49
N LYS A 282 7.55 0.00 -16.06
CA LYS A 282 7.91 1.39 -16.36
C LYS A 282 6.92 2.00 -17.37
N ALA A 283 6.58 1.27 -18.43
CA ALA A 283 5.58 1.71 -19.40
C ALA A 283 4.17 1.80 -18.78
N ALA A 284 3.76 0.80 -18.00
CA ALA A 284 2.47 0.79 -17.32
C ALA A 284 2.32 1.99 -16.36
N LEU A 285 3.37 2.30 -15.59
CA LEU A 285 3.40 3.45 -14.69
C LEU A 285 3.37 4.79 -15.44
N ALA A 286 4.02 4.89 -16.59
CA ALA A 286 3.97 6.09 -17.40
C ALA A 286 2.55 6.39 -17.92
N ILE A 287 1.77 5.36 -18.22
CA ILE A 287 0.34 5.49 -18.56
C ILE A 287 -0.47 5.86 -17.33
N ALA A 288 -0.32 5.08 -16.24
CA ALA A 288 -1.08 5.22 -15.00
C ALA A 288 -0.87 6.57 -14.30
N ASN A 289 0.31 7.17 -14.44
CA ASN A 289 0.67 8.48 -13.89
C ASN A 289 0.43 9.66 -14.85
N SER A 290 -0.09 9.42 -16.06
CA SER A 290 -0.32 10.49 -17.03
C SER A 290 -1.60 11.27 -16.68
N PRO A 291 -1.53 12.55 -16.29
CA PRO A 291 -2.72 13.35 -16.05
C PRO A 291 -3.63 13.42 -17.29
N LEU A 292 -3.05 13.47 -18.50
CA LEU A 292 -3.82 13.49 -19.73
C LEU A 292 -4.58 12.18 -19.97
N VAL A 293 -4.02 11.01 -19.64
CA VAL A 293 -4.73 9.73 -19.71
C VAL A 293 -5.83 9.68 -18.66
N LYS A 294 -5.50 10.02 -17.40
CA LYS A 294 -6.44 9.94 -16.28
C LYS A 294 -7.63 10.88 -16.46
N THR A 295 -7.43 12.09 -16.98
CA THR A 295 -8.51 13.05 -17.27
C THR A 295 -9.35 12.63 -18.48
N ALA A 296 -8.77 11.98 -19.51
CA ALA A 296 -9.54 11.40 -20.59
C ALA A 296 -10.51 10.33 -20.09
N ILE A 297 -10.02 9.43 -19.22
CA ILE A 297 -10.85 8.38 -18.61
C ILE A 297 -11.96 9.00 -17.74
N ALA A 298 -11.64 10.05 -16.95
CA ALA A 298 -12.64 10.77 -16.16
C ALA A 298 -13.74 11.41 -17.04
N GLY A 299 -13.35 11.93 -18.20
CA GLY A 299 -14.26 12.54 -19.17
C GLY A 299 -14.89 11.55 -20.16
N GLU A 300 -14.67 10.24 -19.99
CA GLU A 300 -15.18 9.18 -20.89
C GLU A 300 -14.73 9.33 -22.36
N ASP A 301 -13.58 10.00 -22.56
CA ASP A 301 -12.96 10.27 -23.86
C ASP A 301 -12.04 9.11 -24.27
N ALA A 302 -12.35 8.44 -25.38
CA ALA A 302 -11.59 7.33 -25.95
C ALA A 302 -10.25 7.77 -26.56
N ASN A 303 -9.53 8.67 -25.91
CA ASN A 303 -8.32 9.31 -26.42
C ASN A 303 -7.07 8.41 -26.33
N TRP A 304 -7.03 7.37 -27.13
CA TRP A 304 -5.90 6.45 -27.19
C TRP A 304 -4.57 7.13 -27.61
N GLY A 305 -4.62 8.27 -28.28
CA GLY A 305 -3.44 9.08 -28.60
C GLY A 305 -2.66 9.50 -27.34
N ARG A 306 -3.36 9.77 -26.23
CA ARG A 306 -2.73 10.07 -24.95
C ARG A 306 -2.01 8.85 -24.35
N ILE A 307 -2.49 7.64 -24.64
CA ILE A 307 -1.83 6.39 -24.23
C ILE A 307 -0.52 6.23 -25.01
N ILE A 308 -0.53 6.43 -26.33
CA ILE A 308 0.68 6.40 -27.18
C ILE A 308 1.72 7.40 -26.65
N MET A 309 1.31 8.64 -26.41
CA MET A 309 2.19 9.67 -25.86
C MET A 309 2.81 9.22 -24.51
N ALA A 310 2.00 8.66 -23.61
CA ALA A 310 2.47 8.20 -22.30
C ALA A 310 3.46 7.04 -22.43
N VAL A 311 3.20 6.07 -23.30
CA VAL A 311 4.12 4.96 -23.58
C VAL A 311 5.41 5.48 -24.20
N GLY A 312 5.33 6.37 -25.20
CA GLY A 312 6.49 6.93 -25.91
C GLY A 312 7.47 7.67 -24.99
N LYS A 313 6.98 8.40 -24.00
CA LYS A 313 7.83 9.08 -23.00
C LYS A 313 8.34 8.18 -21.86
N SER A 314 7.88 6.92 -21.78
CA SER A 314 8.20 6.04 -20.67
C SER A 314 9.67 5.67 -20.56
N GLY A 315 10.41 5.74 -21.67
CA GLY A 315 11.78 5.25 -21.79
C GLY A 315 11.90 3.71 -21.70
N ALA A 316 10.79 2.98 -21.85
CA ALA A 316 10.81 1.54 -22.11
C ALA A 316 11.09 1.30 -23.59
N ARG A 317 11.76 0.18 -23.93
CA ARG A 317 11.93 -0.22 -25.31
C ARG A 317 10.57 -0.62 -25.91
N LEU A 318 10.29 -0.14 -27.13
CA LEU A 318 9.12 -0.52 -27.91
C LEU A 318 9.47 -0.56 -29.40
N PHE A 319 8.70 -1.29 -30.17
CA PHE A 319 8.72 -1.20 -31.64
C PHE A 319 7.42 -0.55 -32.10
N GLN A 320 7.51 0.70 -32.60
CA GLN A 320 6.34 1.47 -33.01
C GLN A 320 5.44 0.68 -34.00
N HIS A 321 6.04 0.01 -34.97
CA HIS A 321 5.35 -0.80 -35.99
C HIS A 321 4.80 -2.15 -35.45
N ARG A 322 4.90 -2.41 -34.14
CA ARG A 322 4.33 -3.59 -33.46
C ARG A 322 3.52 -3.20 -32.22
N LEU A 323 3.39 -1.89 -31.96
CA LEU A 323 2.64 -1.40 -30.81
C LEU A 323 1.15 -1.69 -31.03
N ALA A 324 0.54 -2.37 -30.07
CA ALA A 324 -0.89 -2.60 -30.06
C ALA A 324 -1.52 -2.03 -28.76
N ILE A 325 -2.71 -1.45 -28.88
CA ILE A 325 -3.47 -0.85 -27.78
C ILE A 325 -4.91 -1.35 -27.84
N SER A 326 -5.42 -1.74 -26.67
CA SER A 326 -6.83 -2.08 -26.48
C SER A 326 -7.38 -1.40 -25.22
N ILE A 327 -8.65 -0.99 -25.27
CA ILE A 327 -9.41 -0.48 -24.13
C ILE A 327 -10.69 -1.32 -24.03
N GLY A 328 -10.99 -1.85 -22.85
CA GLY A 328 -12.18 -2.71 -22.65
C GLY A 328 -12.13 -4.02 -23.43
N GLY A 329 -10.94 -4.46 -23.85
CA GLY A 329 -10.77 -5.62 -24.76
C GLY A 329 -10.98 -5.29 -26.22
N ILE A 330 -11.38 -4.07 -26.58
CA ILE A 330 -11.56 -3.61 -27.96
C ILE A 330 -10.22 -3.15 -28.49
N THR A 331 -9.75 -3.76 -29.57
CA THR A 331 -8.46 -3.41 -30.20
C THR A 331 -8.62 -2.11 -30.99
N ILE A 332 -7.80 -1.13 -30.65
CA ILE A 332 -7.79 0.22 -31.26
C ILE A 332 -6.67 0.35 -32.27
N THR A 333 -5.47 -0.11 -31.88
CA THR A 333 -4.31 -0.14 -32.76
C THR A 333 -3.67 -1.52 -32.79
N ASP A 334 -3.16 -1.91 -33.93
CA ASP A 334 -2.33 -3.10 -34.14
C ASP A 334 -1.28 -2.78 -35.21
N GLY A 335 -0.08 -3.35 -35.06
CA GLY A 335 1.02 -3.08 -35.98
C GLY A 335 1.45 -1.61 -36.04
N GLY A 336 1.14 -0.80 -35.03
CA GLY A 336 1.45 0.63 -35.00
C GLY A 336 0.47 1.53 -35.72
N GLU A 337 -0.65 0.99 -36.20
CA GLU A 337 -1.68 1.72 -36.95
C GLU A 337 -3.06 1.50 -36.31
N ARG A 338 -3.99 2.44 -36.55
CA ARG A 338 -5.39 2.27 -36.16
C ARG A 338 -6.02 1.14 -36.96
N VAL A 339 -6.69 0.19 -36.26
CA VAL A 339 -7.40 -0.88 -36.96
C VAL A 339 -8.64 -0.33 -37.70
N PRO A 340 -8.90 -0.76 -38.96
CA PRO A 340 -10.04 -0.24 -39.73
C PRO A 340 -11.40 -0.51 -39.09
N SER A 341 -11.53 -1.59 -38.34
CA SER A 341 -12.76 -1.99 -37.64
C SER A 341 -12.96 -1.31 -36.28
N TYR A 342 -12.09 -0.37 -35.87
CA TYR A 342 -12.23 0.34 -34.61
C TYR A 342 -13.49 1.19 -34.58
N ASP A 343 -14.36 0.89 -33.64
CA ASP A 343 -15.56 1.64 -33.31
C ASP A 343 -15.36 2.39 -31.99
N GLU A 344 -15.43 3.71 -32.01
CA GLU A 344 -15.22 4.57 -30.84
C GLU A 344 -16.39 4.50 -29.86
N ASP A 345 -17.61 4.23 -30.34
CA ASP A 345 -18.80 4.14 -29.49
C ASP A 345 -18.73 2.92 -28.55
N GLU A 346 -18.14 1.81 -29.01
CA GLU A 346 -17.92 0.63 -28.17
C GLU A 346 -16.95 0.95 -27.01
N VAL A 347 -15.85 1.64 -27.31
CA VAL A 347 -14.88 2.06 -26.29
C VAL A 347 -15.50 3.08 -25.33
N THR A 348 -16.21 4.06 -25.84
CA THR A 348 -16.94 5.06 -25.03
C THR A 348 -17.96 4.37 -24.10
N THR A 349 -18.62 3.33 -24.58
CA THR A 349 -19.54 2.53 -23.75
C THR A 349 -18.81 1.85 -22.58
N HIS A 350 -17.62 1.28 -22.83
CA HIS A 350 -16.78 0.73 -21.77
C HIS A 350 -16.33 1.81 -20.76
N LEU A 351 -15.95 3.00 -21.27
CA LEU A 351 -15.50 4.11 -20.44
C LEU A 351 -16.57 4.68 -19.52
N LYS A 352 -17.85 4.49 -19.80
CA LYS A 352 -18.97 4.83 -18.89
C LYS A 352 -19.02 3.94 -17.64
N GLY A 353 -18.35 2.80 -17.66
CA GLY A 353 -18.22 1.92 -16.48
C GLY A 353 -17.30 2.48 -15.41
N THR A 354 -17.25 1.80 -14.28
CA THR A 354 -16.38 2.15 -13.13
C THR A 354 -15.05 1.40 -13.14
N ASP A 355 -14.96 0.30 -13.87
CA ASP A 355 -13.77 -0.54 -13.98
C ASP A 355 -13.26 -0.50 -15.43
N ILE A 356 -12.16 0.24 -15.63
CA ILE A 356 -11.60 0.49 -16.95
C ILE A 356 -10.33 -0.36 -17.14
N SER A 357 -10.24 -1.05 -18.27
CA SER A 357 -9.06 -1.83 -18.63
C SER A 357 -8.38 -1.25 -19.86
N ILE A 358 -7.07 -1.03 -19.75
CA ILE A 358 -6.18 -0.60 -20.81
C ILE A 358 -5.12 -1.69 -20.99
N ALA A 359 -4.94 -2.20 -22.21
CA ALA A 359 -3.89 -3.14 -22.54
C ALA A 359 -2.97 -2.57 -23.63
N VAL A 360 -1.67 -2.75 -23.45
CA VAL A 360 -0.64 -2.30 -24.39
C VAL A 360 0.37 -3.40 -24.63
N ASP A 361 0.64 -3.75 -25.89
CA ASP A 361 1.74 -4.63 -26.27
C ASP A 361 2.86 -3.82 -26.89
N LEU A 362 4.08 -3.93 -26.33
CA LEU A 362 5.26 -3.16 -26.77
C LEU A 362 5.99 -3.81 -27.98
N GLY A 363 5.64 -5.03 -28.36
CA GLY A 363 6.17 -5.76 -29.52
C GLY A 363 7.63 -6.20 -29.43
N VAL A 364 8.27 -6.13 -28.24
CA VAL A 364 9.72 -6.37 -28.06
C VAL A 364 10.04 -7.77 -27.55
N GLY A 365 9.24 -8.28 -26.59
CA GLY A 365 9.54 -9.53 -25.90
C GLY A 365 8.30 -10.24 -25.37
N ARG A 366 8.42 -10.90 -24.18
CA ARG A 366 7.31 -11.69 -23.59
C ARG A 366 6.99 -11.29 -22.15
N SER A 367 7.73 -10.33 -21.62
CA SER A 367 7.52 -9.88 -20.24
C SER A 367 6.28 -8.99 -20.13
N ARG A 368 5.65 -9.03 -18.95
CA ARG A 368 4.42 -8.30 -18.68
C ARG A 368 4.42 -7.70 -17.27
N SER A 369 3.61 -6.68 -17.09
CA SER A 369 3.29 -6.09 -15.79
C SER A 369 1.89 -5.49 -15.82
N ARG A 370 1.22 -5.51 -14.67
CA ARG A 370 -0.05 -4.83 -14.42
C ARG A 370 0.19 -3.73 -13.40
N VAL A 371 -0.39 -2.55 -13.65
CA VAL A 371 -0.46 -1.44 -12.70
C VAL A 371 -1.90 -1.01 -12.57
N CYS A 372 -2.34 -0.72 -11.34
CA CYS A 372 -3.66 -0.19 -11.07
C CYS A 372 -3.57 1.28 -10.68
N THR A 373 -4.51 2.08 -11.17
CA THR A 373 -4.66 3.50 -10.86
C THR A 373 -6.14 3.89 -10.86
N CYS A 374 -6.43 5.14 -10.61
CA CYS A 374 -7.77 5.72 -10.74
C CYS A 374 -7.73 6.87 -11.76
N ASP A 375 -8.89 7.37 -12.14
CA ASP A 375 -9.03 8.59 -12.94
C ASP A 375 -8.61 9.85 -12.17
N LEU A 376 -8.61 11.00 -12.84
CA LEU A 376 -8.31 12.30 -12.22
C LEU A 376 -9.47 13.25 -12.51
N THR A 377 -10.25 13.52 -11.47
CA THR A 377 -11.44 14.38 -11.52
C THR A 377 -11.21 15.74 -10.87
N HIS A 378 -12.18 16.65 -10.97
CA HIS A 378 -12.16 17.94 -10.25
C HIS A 378 -12.17 17.77 -8.72
N ASP A 379 -12.73 16.66 -8.22
CA ASP A 379 -12.79 16.38 -6.80
C ASP A 379 -11.40 16.15 -6.18
N TYR A 380 -10.42 15.63 -6.95
CA TYR A 380 -9.04 15.53 -6.50
C TYR A 380 -8.47 16.91 -6.14
N ILE A 381 -8.71 17.91 -7.01
CA ILE A 381 -8.26 19.28 -6.77
C ILE A 381 -8.97 19.87 -5.55
N ARG A 382 -10.29 19.70 -5.44
CA ARG A 382 -11.10 20.21 -4.33
C ARG A 382 -10.61 19.64 -2.98
N ILE A 383 -10.38 18.33 -2.90
CA ILE A 383 -9.92 17.67 -1.68
C ILE A 383 -8.53 18.16 -1.28
N ASN A 384 -7.60 18.27 -2.23
CA ASN A 384 -6.22 18.61 -1.93
C ASN A 384 -5.97 20.10 -1.73
N ALA A 385 -6.79 20.99 -2.31
CA ALA A 385 -6.72 22.42 -2.06
C ALA A 385 -7.07 22.77 -0.60
N ASP A 386 -7.97 22.01 0.02
CA ASP A 386 -8.49 22.27 1.37
C ASP A 386 -7.86 21.34 2.46
N TYR A 387 -6.83 20.56 2.11
CA TYR A 387 -6.27 19.50 2.99
C TYR A 387 -5.78 20.01 4.35
N ARG A 388 -5.41 21.27 4.50
CA ARG A 388 -4.89 21.86 5.74
C ARG A 388 -5.95 22.40 6.71
N THR A 389 -7.20 22.38 6.30
CA THR A 389 -8.29 22.91 7.14
C THR A 389 -8.91 21.88 8.08
#